data_726d1564a4f13b757d8b4cb421e473a1
#
_entry.id   726d1564a4f13b757d8b4cb421e473a1
#
_cell.length_a   1.000
_cell.length_b   1.000
_cell.length_c   1.000
_cell.angle_alpha   90.00
_cell.angle_beta   90.00
_cell.angle_gamma   90.00
#
_symmetry.space_group_name_H-M   'P 1'
#
loop_
_entity.id
_entity.type
_entity.pdbx_description
1 polymer ?
#
loop_
_entity_poly.entity_id
_entity_poly.type
_entity_poly.pdbx_seq_one_letter_code
_entity_poly.pdbx_strand_id
1 'polypeptide(L)'
;MRSCRFTLGLLLLLVLCFHQATTVECKERVIRRLSSQPSSPSKTQDFKIGLKRVILSIVLGILTGLIGALLFALLIKVAVQYINQTPFLKGPVIFSPKISSKTLQSALANENQLLGSSPNGKYYKTVLDNGLTVAVKVLEPFDSGSPEMQSKSGKRRIQQELEVLASLRHRHLRSLRAYVRESDRFSLVYDYMPIGSLGDAMNGVRTSHLQLRWDVRLRVAVGVIKGLQYLHFTCDPQILHYNLKPTNVMLDAEYEPRLADCGLAKLMPNMDRTTSSYCAPECFQNGRYTDKSDIYSFGMILGVLLTGRYPTDPFFRESASGGSLGQWLRHLQQAGEANEALDKSILGEEVEEDEMLMAVRIAVVCLSDLPADRPSSDELVTMLTQLHSF
;
A
#
# COMPACT_ATOMS: atom_id res chain seq x y z
N MET A 1 -4.03 10.62 -29.31
CA MET A 1 -3.97 11.80 -30.20
C MET A 1 -4.54 11.58 -31.62
N ARG A 2 -4.52 10.38 -32.20
CA ARG A 2 -5.10 10.12 -33.54
C ARG A 2 -6.63 10.14 -33.58
N SER A 3 -7.32 9.70 -32.54
CA SER A 3 -8.80 9.66 -32.49
C SER A 3 -9.46 11.06 -32.39
N CYS A 4 -8.82 12.01 -31.73
CA CYS A 4 -9.37 13.37 -31.55
C CYS A 4 -9.30 14.18 -32.86
N ARG A 5 -8.33 13.91 -33.73
CA ARG A 5 -8.22 14.57 -35.06
C ARG A 5 -9.28 14.07 -36.03
N PHE A 6 -9.70 12.80 -35.88
CA PHE A 6 -10.74 12.22 -36.75
C PHE A 6 -12.13 12.76 -36.41
N THR A 7 -12.46 12.96 -35.14
CA THR A 7 -13.74 13.52 -34.71
C THR A 7 -13.86 15.01 -35.05
N LEU A 8 -12.78 15.78 -34.94
CA LEU A 8 -12.76 17.20 -35.29
C LEU A 8 -12.92 17.38 -36.82
N GLY A 9 -12.28 16.52 -37.62
CA GLY A 9 -12.41 16.52 -39.09
C GLY A 9 -13.83 16.19 -39.56
N LEU A 10 -14.50 15.24 -38.89
CA LEU A 10 -15.88 14.87 -39.20
C LEU A 10 -16.88 15.98 -38.86
N LEU A 11 -16.65 16.71 -37.76
CA LEU A 11 -17.48 17.86 -37.35
C LEU A 11 -17.34 19.01 -38.33
N LEU A 12 -16.11 19.30 -38.79
CA LEU A 12 -15.86 20.34 -39.80
C LEU A 12 -16.50 20.00 -41.14
N LEU A 13 -16.46 18.75 -41.55
CA LEU A 13 -17.09 18.23 -42.76
C LEU A 13 -18.63 18.39 -42.70
N LEU A 14 -19.25 18.06 -41.57
CA LEU A 14 -20.69 18.24 -41.35
C LEU A 14 -21.10 19.70 -41.38
N VAL A 15 -20.32 20.60 -40.78
CA VAL A 15 -20.59 22.06 -40.81
C VAL A 15 -20.46 22.61 -42.23
N LEU A 16 -19.44 22.16 -43.01
CA LEU A 16 -19.26 22.56 -44.40
C LEU A 16 -20.37 22.04 -45.30
N CYS A 17 -20.82 20.78 -45.13
CA CYS A 17 -21.98 20.26 -45.86
C CYS A 17 -23.27 21.01 -45.56
N PHE A 18 -23.48 21.42 -44.29
CA PHE A 18 -24.64 22.21 -43.93
C PHE A 18 -24.61 23.63 -44.55
N HIS A 19 -23.43 24.24 -44.58
CA HIS A 19 -23.24 25.55 -45.21
C HIS A 19 -23.44 25.49 -46.73
N GLN A 20 -23.01 24.44 -47.41
CA GLN A 20 -23.25 24.24 -48.83
C GLN A 20 -24.71 23.96 -49.14
N ALA A 21 -25.40 23.16 -48.33
CA ALA A 21 -26.85 22.91 -48.50
C ALA A 21 -27.68 24.19 -48.40
N THR A 22 -27.37 25.06 -47.44
CA THR A 22 -28.08 26.34 -47.28
C THR A 22 -27.79 27.35 -48.41
N THR A 23 -26.57 27.34 -48.94
CA THR A 23 -26.22 28.23 -50.10
C THR A 23 -26.83 27.77 -51.42
N VAL A 24 -26.95 26.44 -51.66
CA VAL A 24 -27.64 25.88 -52.82
C VAL A 24 -29.14 26.20 -52.79
N GLU A 25 -29.80 26.08 -51.62
CA GLU A 25 -31.21 26.41 -51.47
C GLU A 25 -31.52 27.88 -51.64
N CYS A 26 -30.60 28.77 -51.25
CA CYS A 26 -30.70 30.18 -51.48
C CYS A 26 -30.58 30.55 -52.98
N LYS A 27 -29.69 29.89 -53.72
CA LYS A 27 -29.45 30.09 -55.14
C LYS A 27 -30.63 29.59 -55.99
N GLU A 28 -31.24 28.47 -55.68
CA GLU A 28 -32.47 27.98 -56.31
C GLU A 28 -33.69 28.91 -56.08
N ARG A 29 -33.81 29.50 -54.94
CA ARG A 29 -34.88 30.47 -54.64
C ARG A 29 -34.77 31.74 -55.49
N VAL A 30 -33.57 32.22 -55.72
CA VAL A 30 -33.32 33.40 -56.60
C VAL A 30 -33.65 33.07 -58.07
N ILE A 31 -33.28 31.89 -58.56
CA ILE A 31 -33.54 31.46 -59.94
C ILE A 31 -35.07 31.25 -60.18
N ARG A 32 -35.82 30.68 -59.26
CA ARG A 32 -37.29 30.51 -59.36
C ARG A 32 -38.08 31.81 -59.31
N ARG A 33 -37.53 32.88 -58.70
CA ARG A 33 -38.19 34.20 -58.71
C ARG A 33 -38.05 34.93 -60.03
N LEU A 34 -37.10 34.52 -60.83
CA LEU A 34 -36.86 35.18 -62.15
C LEU A 34 -37.62 34.53 -63.31
N SER A 35 -38.29 33.38 -63.11
CA SER A 35 -38.88 32.58 -64.16
C SER A 35 -40.42 32.39 -64.10
N SER A 36 -41.19 33.09 -63.21
CA SER A 36 -42.62 32.84 -63.05
C SER A 36 -43.45 34.13 -63.20
N GLN A 37 -44.19 34.27 -64.32
CA GLN A 37 -45.38 35.13 -64.42
C GLN A 37 -46.51 34.58 -63.52
N PRO A 38 -47.37 35.42 -62.94
CA PRO A 38 -48.30 35.03 -61.91
C PRO A 38 -49.60 34.50 -62.50
N SER A 39 -49.89 33.22 -62.23
CA SER A 39 -51.27 32.72 -62.21
C SER A 39 -51.71 32.62 -60.73
N SER A 40 -52.85 33.36 -60.41
CA SER A 40 -53.32 33.51 -59.02
C SER A 40 -53.77 32.19 -58.40
N PRO A 41 -53.13 31.66 -57.35
CA PRO A 41 -53.63 30.57 -56.60
C PRO A 41 -54.55 31.04 -55.48
N SER A 42 -55.57 30.27 -55.14
CA SER A 42 -56.51 30.56 -54.06
C SER A 42 -55.81 30.77 -52.72
N LYS A 43 -56.08 31.80 -51.93
CA LYS A 43 -55.49 32.17 -50.63
C LYS A 43 -55.39 31.00 -49.61
N THR A 44 -56.27 29.99 -49.74
CA THR A 44 -56.33 28.82 -48.88
C THR A 44 -55.19 27.79 -49.17
N GLN A 45 -54.70 27.74 -50.41
CA GLN A 45 -53.64 26.79 -50.77
C GLN A 45 -52.27 27.29 -50.34
N ASP A 46 -52.03 28.57 -50.45
CA ASP A 46 -50.77 29.24 -49.99
C ASP A 46 -50.65 29.18 -48.47
N PHE A 47 -51.79 29.35 -47.75
CA PHE A 47 -51.79 29.20 -46.28
C PHE A 47 -51.44 27.78 -45.84
N LYS A 48 -52.01 26.75 -46.48
CA LYS A 48 -51.67 25.32 -46.17
C LYS A 48 -50.20 24.98 -46.45
N ILE A 49 -49.62 25.51 -47.49
CA ILE A 49 -48.22 25.29 -47.85
C ILE A 49 -47.28 26.04 -46.86
N GLY A 50 -47.66 27.26 -46.46
CA GLY A 50 -46.94 28.05 -45.44
C GLY A 50 -46.94 27.33 -44.08
N LEU A 51 -48.11 26.87 -43.66
CA LEU A 51 -48.26 26.14 -42.38
C LEU A 51 -47.43 24.82 -42.35
N LYS A 52 -47.49 24.05 -43.44
CA LYS A 52 -46.64 22.84 -43.56
C LYS A 52 -45.13 23.15 -43.46
N ARG A 53 -44.64 24.24 -44.06
CA ARG A 53 -43.23 24.64 -43.96
C ARG A 53 -42.86 25.07 -42.53
N VAL A 54 -43.74 25.81 -41.83
CA VAL A 54 -43.51 26.18 -40.42
C VAL A 54 -43.46 24.94 -39.53
N ILE A 55 -44.40 24.02 -39.68
CA ILE A 55 -44.43 22.77 -38.92
C ILE A 55 -43.17 21.93 -39.20
N LEU A 56 -42.79 21.79 -40.49
CA LEU A 56 -41.58 21.08 -40.87
C LEU A 56 -40.31 21.69 -40.27
N SER A 57 -40.22 23.01 -40.24
CA SER A 57 -39.08 23.73 -39.66
C SER A 57 -39.01 23.53 -38.14
N ILE A 58 -40.15 23.53 -37.44
CA ILE A 58 -40.22 23.29 -36.02
C ILE A 58 -39.81 21.82 -35.71
N VAL A 59 -40.34 20.85 -36.46
CA VAL A 59 -39.98 19.43 -36.28
C VAL A 59 -38.51 19.20 -36.57
N LEU A 60 -37.97 19.81 -37.62
CA LEU A 60 -36.55 19.72 -37.95
C LEU A 60 -35.67 20.36 -36.88
N GLY A 61 -36.10 21.51 -36.34
CA GLY A 61 -35.39 22.18 -35.23
C GLY A 61 -35.39 21.37 -33.94
N ILE A 62 -36.51 20.75 -33.60
CA ILE A 62 -36.58 19.84 -32.45
C ILE A 62 -35.69 18.62 -32.67
N LEU A 63 -35.72 18.02 -33.85
CA LEU A 63 -34.92 16.84 -34.18
C LEU A 63 -33.42 17.14 -34.11
N THR A 64 -32.99 18.25 -34.68
CA THR A 64 -31.58 18.71 -34.63
C THR A 64 -31.14 19.04 -33.19
N GLY A 65 -32.04 19.67 -32.41
CA GLY A 65 -31.77 19.91 -30.98
C GLY A 65 -31.62 18.64 -30.16
N LEU A 66 -32.47 17.63 -30.38
CA LEU A 66 -32.38 16.33 -29.73
C LEU A 66 -31.09 15.59 -30.11
N ILE A 67 -30.72 15.56 -31.39
CA ILE A 67 -29.48 14.94 -31.86
C ILE A 67 -28.28 15.67 -31.26
N GLY A 68 -28.27 16.99 -31.21
CA GLY A 68 -27.21 17.80 -30.57
C GLY A 68 -27.07 17.51 -29.10
N ALA A 69 -28.17 17.43 -28.36
CA ALA A 69 -28.16 17.08 -26.94
C ALA A 69 -27.64 15.65 -26.69
N LEU A 70 -28.02 14.71 -27.55
CA LEU A 70 -27.55 13.31 -27.44
C LEU A 70 -26.06 13.17 -27.72
N LEU A 71 -25.55 13.87 -28.74
CA LEU A 71 -24.13 13.93 -29.07
C LEU A 71 -23.33 14.61 -27.95
N PHE A 72 -23.84 15.67 -27.36
CA PHE A 72 -23.22 16.35 -26.24
C PHE A 72 -23.17 15.48 -24.98
N ALA A 73 -24.25 14.76 -24.66
CA ALA A 73 -24.29 13.79 -23.58
C ALA A 73 -23.30 12.63 -23.80
N LEU A 74 -23.17 12.18 -25.03
CA LEU A 74 -22.21 11.14 -25.41
C LEU A 74 -20.76 11.63 -25.27
N LEU A 75 -20.49 12.88 -25.68
CA LEU A 75 -19.19 13.54 -25.50
C LEU A 75 -18.83 13.68 -24.02
N ILE A 76 -19.77 14.13 -23.19
CA ILE A 76 -19.57 14.20 -21.73
C ILE A 76 -19.29 12.80 -21.18
N LYS A 77 -20.07 11.79 -21.56
CA LYS A 77 -19.85 10.41 -21.12
C LYS A 77 -18.47 9.90 -21.52
N VAL A 78 -18.02 10.15 -22.74
CA VAL A 78 -16.68 9.77 -23.23
C VAL A 78 -15.59 10.58 -22.51
N ALA A 79 -15.78 11.87 -22.28
CA ALA A 79 -14.84 12.72 -21.52
C ALA A 79 -14.74 12.27 -20.06
N VAL A 80 -15.85 11.99 -19.40
CA VAL A 80 -15.88 11.43 -18.03
C VAL A 80 -15.25 10.03 -17.99
N GLN A 81 -15.53 9.20 -18.98
CA GLN A 81 -14.83 7.91 -19.11
C GLN A 81 -13.32 8.07 -19.36
N TYR A 82 -12.91 9.07 -20.13
CA TYR A 82 -11.50 9.36 -20.39
C TYR A 82 -10.79 9.96 -19.17
N ILE A 83 -11.43 10.85 -18.43
CA ILE A 83 -10.93 11.43 -17.18
C ILE A 83 -10.89 10.37 -16.08
N ASN A 84 -11.90 9.49 -16.02
CA ASN A 84 -11.92 8.35 -15.09
C ASN A 84 -11.08 7.15 -15.55
N GLN A 85 -10.60 7.12 -16.78
CA GLN A 85 -9.51 6.26 -17.20
C GLN A 85 -8.19 6.91 -16.75
N THR A 86 -7.94 6.94 -15.43
CA THR A 86 -6.54 6.97 -14.99
C THR A 86 -5.87 5.77 -15.66
N PRO A 87 -4.82 6.00 -16.47
CA PRO A 87 -4.13 4.89 -17.09
C PRO A 87 -3.64 4.01 -15.95
N PHE A 88 -4.17 2.82 -15.88
CA PHE A 88 -3.58 1.79 -15.06
C PHE A 88 -2.19 1.61 -15.64
N LEU A 89 -1.17 2.06 -14.91
CA LEU A 89 0.20 2.03 -15.36
C LEU A 89 0.53 0.57 -15.69
N LYS A 90 0.57 0.24 -16.97
CA LYS A 90 1.08 -1.03 -17.47
C LYS A 90 2.59 -0.91 -17.46
N GLY A 91 3.23 -1.51 -16.46
CA GLY A 91 4.67 -1.52 -16.37
C GLY A 91 5.19 -1.15 -14.97
N PRO A 92 6.50 -1.20 -14.76
CA PRO A 92 7.11 -0.89 -13.48
C PRO A 92 6.91 0.59 -13.13
N VAL A 93 6.40 0.85 -11.92
CA VAL A 93 6.36 2.18 -11.32
C VAL A 93 7.59 2.30 -10.43
N ILE A 94 8.41 3.30 -10.69
CA ILE A 94 9.66 3.52 -10.00
C ILE A 94 9.54 4.80 -9.17
N PHE A 95 9.70 4.65 -7.86
CA PHE A 95 9.73 5.75 -6.91
C PHE A 95 11.16 6.26 -6.67
N SER A 96 12.17 5.43 -6.94
CA SER A 96 13.58 5.80 -6.80
C SER A 96 14.17 6.16 -8.15
N PRO A 97 14.80 7.35 -8.30
CA PRO A 97 15.41 7.77 -9.56
C PRO A 97 16.63 6.94 -9.96
N LYS A 98 17.18 6.12 -9.04
CA LYS A 98 18.38 5.29 -9.27
C LYS A 98 18.07 3.99 -10.06
N ILE A 99 16.82 3.62 -10.24
CA ILE A 99 16.43 2.39 -10.92
C ILE A 99 15.70 2.77 -12.21
N SER A 100 16.21 2.33 -13.38
CA SER A 100 15.50 2.52 -14.65
C SER A 100 14.42 1.45 -14.84
N SER A 101 13.34 1.78 -15.58
CA SER A 101 12.27 0.82 -15.89
C SER A 101 12.79 -0.39 -16.66
N LYS A 102 13.74 -0.17 -17.59
CA LYS A 102 14.33 -1.26 -18.40
C LYS A 102 15.15 -2.20 -17.53
N THR A 103 16.03 -1.65 -16.69
CA THR A 103 16.85 -2.40 -15.74
C THR A 103 16.00 -3.28 -14.83
N LEU A 104 14.91 -2.70 -14.30
CA LEU A 104 14.01 -3.46 -13.42
C LEU A 104 13.27 -4.58 -14.17
N GLN A 105 12.79 -4.32 -15.37
CA GLN A 105 12.14 -5.35 -16.19
C GLN A 105 13.10 -6.49 -16.54
N SER A 106 14.34 -6.18 -16.96
CA SER A 106 15.36 -7.19 -17.23
C SER A 106 15.68 -8.04 -16.00
N ALA A 107 15.85 -7.40 -14.85
CA ALA A 107 16.13 -8.09 -13.59
C ALA A 107 14.98 -9.03 -13.15
N LEU A 108 13.73 -8.62 -13.33
CA LEU A 108 12.56 -9.43 -12.99
C LEU A 108 12.28 -10.56 -13.98
N ALA A 109 12.76 -10.43 -15.22
CA ALA A 109 12.64 -11.48 -16.25
C ALA A 109 13.69 -12.58 -16.09
N ASN A 110 14.82 -12.31 -15.43
CA ASN A 110 15.86 -13.29 -15.17
C ASN A 110 15.50 -14.20 -13.99
N GLU A 111 16.07 -15.41 -13.98
CA GLU A 111 15.94 -16.30 -12.82
C GLU A 111 16.53 -15.63 -11.59
N ASN A 112 15.70 -15.44 -10.57
CA ASN A 112 16.05 -14.77 -9.34
C ASN A 112 16.34 -15.80 -8.25
N GLN A 113 17.29 -15.49 -7.38
CA GLN A 113 17.55 -16.33 -6.22
C GLN A 113 16.41 -16.20 -5.21
N LEU A 114 15.69 -17.30 -4.96
CA LEU A 114 14.68 -17.36 -3.91
C LEU A 114 15.35 -17.21 -2.53
N LEU A 115 14.97 -16.18 -1.79
CA LEU A 115 15.43 -15.92 -0.43
C LEU A 115 14.54 -16.63 0.61
N GLY A 116 13.23 -16.71 0.31
CA GLY A 116 12.27 -17.33 1.21
C GLY A 116 10.85 -17.24 0.66
N SER A 117 9.97 -18.00 1.30
CA SER A 117 8.54 -18.00 1.02
C SER A 117 7.78 -17.83 2.34
N SER A 118 6.72 -17.03 2.29
CA SER A 118 5.78 -16.83 3.38
C SER A 118 4.35 -16.96 2.86
N PRO A 119 3.35 -17.13 3.73
CA PRO A 119 1.95 -17.11 3.30
C PRO A 119 1.56 -15.85 2.53
N ASN A 120 2.32 -14.77 2.69
CA ASN A 120 2.06 -13.45 2.11
C ASN A 120 2.91 -13.15 0.87
N GLY A 121 3.60 -14.14 0.32
CA GLY A 121 4.39 -14.00 -0.90
C GLY A 121 5.79 -14.59 -0.82
N LYS A 122 6.47 -14.55 -1.96
CA LYS A 122 7.83 -15.05 -2.13
C LYS A 122 8.82 -13.89 -2.21
N TYR A 123 10.01 -14.10 -1.65
CA TYR A 123 11.07 -13.11 -1.64
C TYR A 123 12.22 -13.59 -2.52
N TYR A 124 12.68 -12.75 -3.40
CA TYR A 124 13.78 -13.03 -4.32
C TYR A 124 14.86 -11.98 -4.18
N LYS A 125 16.11 -12.43 -4.34
CA LYS A 125 17.28 -11.56 -4.52
C LYS A 125 17.55 -11.45 -6.01
N THR A 126 17.74 -10.24 -6.49
CA THR A 126 18.19 -10.00 -7.87
C THR A 126 19.21 -8.86 -7.91
N VAL A 127 20.04 -8.87 -8.93
CA VAL A 127 21.05 -7.82 -9.17
C VAL A 127 20.63 -7.05 -10.42
N LEU A 128 20.54 -5.74 -10.29
CA LEU A 128 20.23 -4.86 -11.41
C LEU A 128 21.48 -4.64 -12.30
N ASP A 129 21.29 -4.22 -13.56
CA ASP A 129 22.38 -3.97 -14.51
C ASP A 129 23.44 -2.98 -14.01
N ASN A 130 23.04 -2.09 -13.07
CA ASN A 130 23.96 -1.14 -12.42
C ASN A 130 24.70 -1.71 -11.20
N GLY A 131 24.62 -3.01 -10.96
CA GLY A 131 25.24 -3.71 -9.83
C GLY A 131 24.49 -3.58 -8.51
N LEU A 132 23.38 -2.85 -8.44
CA LEU A 132 22.59 -2.72 -7.21
C LEU A 132 21.85 -4.03 -6.93
N THR A 133 22.08 -4.60 -5.74
CA THR A 133 21.33 -5.77 -5.26
C THR A 133 20.03 -5.31 -4.61
N VAL A 134 18.92 -5.88 -5.05
CA VAL A 134 17.58 -5.60 -4.54
C VAL A 134 16.89 -6.88 -4.07
N ALA A 135 15.94 -6.71 -3.17
CA ALA A 135 15.03 -7.76 -2.77
C ALA A 135 13.64 -7.47 -3.37
N VAL A 136 13.06 -8.48 -4.00
CA VAL A 136 11.74 -8.39 -4.62
C VAL A 136 10.79 -9.28 -3.84
N LYS A 137 9.72 -8.68 -3.32
CA LYS A 137 8.61 -9.40 -2.71
C LYS A 137 7.52 -9.57 -3.76
N VAL A 138 7.27 -10.78 -4.18
CA VAL A 138 6.17 -11.13 -5.07
C VAL A 138 4.97 -11.47 -4.21
N LEU A 139 3.94 -10.65 -4.30
CA LEU A 139 2.66 -10.89 -3.64
C LEU A 139 1.83 -11.79 -4.55
N GLU A 140 1.37 -12.92 -3.99
CA GLU A 140 0.51 -13.86 -4.71
C GLU A 140 -0.85 -13.23 -5.02
N PRO A 141 -1.55 -13.74 -6.05
CA PRO A 141 -2.69 -13.05 -6.61
C PRO A 141 -3.75 -12.78 -5.56
N PHE A 142 -4.40 -11.62 -5.69
CA PHE A 142 -5.62 -11.27 -4.97
C PHE A 142 -6.80 -12.15 -5.45
N ASP A 143 -6.59 -13.47 -5.51
CA ASP A 143 -7.47 -14.42 -6.20
C ASP A 143 -8.79 -14.64 -5.48
N SER A 144 -8.87 -14.28 -4.24
CA SER A 144 -10.09 -14.38 -3.43
C SER A 144 -10.53 -13.04 -2.85
N GLY A 145 -9.89 -11.96 -3.29
CA GLY A 145 -10.32 -10.61 -2.93
C GLY A 145 -11.72 -10.33 -3.45
N SER A 146 -12.52 -9.64 -2.65
CA SER A 146 -13.84 -9.19 -3.03
C SER A 146 -13.85 -8.58 -4.45
N PRO A 147 -14.91 -8.70 -5.22
CA PRO A 147 -15.05 -8.09 -6.55
C PRO A 147 -14.70 -6.59 -6.56
N GLU A 148 -14.81 -5.92 -5.41
CA GLU A 148 -14.43 -4.52 -5.21
C GLU A 148 -12.94 -4.27 -5.40
N MET A 149 -12.06 -5.18 -4.97
CA MET A 149 -10.60 -5.05 -5.13
C MET A 149 -10.15 -5.22 -6.59
N GLN A 150 -10.89 -5.99 -7.38
CA GLN A 150 -10.65 -6.16 -8.81
C GLN A 150 -11.19 -4.99 -9.62
N SER A 151 -12.03 -4.16 -9.05
CA SER A 151 -12.59 -2.98 -9.68
C SER A 151 -11.51 -1.93 -10.00
N LYS A 152 -11.81 -1.02 -10.93
CA LYS A 152 -10.90 0.11 -11.23
C LYS A 152 -10.64 0.99 -10.00
N SER A 153 -11.63 1.17 -9.14
CA SER A 153 -11.52 1.94 -7.90
C SER A 153 -10.63 1.25 -6.86
N GLY A 154 -10.77 -0.06 -6.67
CA GLY A 154 -9.92 -0.84 -5.78
C GLY A 154 -8.44 -0.78 -6.20
N LYS A 155 -8.19 -0.93 -7.48
CA LYS A 155 -6.83 -0.84 -8.04
C LYS A 155 -6.19 0.54 -7.88
N ARG A 156 -6.97 1.61 -8.02
CA ARG A 156 -6.51 2.98 -7.76
C ARG A 156 -6.19 3.20 -6.29
N ARG A 157 -7.01 2.67 -5.39
CA ARG A 157 -6.77 2.73 -3.94
C ARG A 157 -5.46 2.05 -3.56
N ILE A 158 -5.18 0.85 -4.10
CA ILE A 158 -3.92 0.14 -3.86
C ILE A 158 -2.74 1.00 -4.33
N GLN A 159 -2.82 1.59 -5.53
CA GLN A 159 -1.76 2.44 -6.05
C GLN A 159 -1.51 3.65 -5.14
N GLN A 160 -2.55 4.34 -4.70
CA GLN A 160 -2.43 5.49 -3.81
C GLN A 160 -1.77 5.12 -2.48
N GLU A 161 -2.15 4.01 -1.88
CA GLU A 161 -1.53 3.54 -0.63
C GLU A 161 -0.05 3.15 -0.86
N LEU A 162 0.28 2.49 -1.97
CA LEU A 162 1.68 2.19 -2.31
C LEU A 162 2.51 3.45 -2.54
N GLU A 163 1.94 4.50 -3.12
CA GLU A 163 2.58 5.81 -3.29
C GLU A 163 2.86 6.46 -1.92
N VAL A 164 1.91 6.38 -0.99
CA VAL A 164 2.11 6.83 0.40
C VAL A 164 3.25 6.05 1.07
N LEU A 165 3.23 4.70 1.00
CA LEU A 165 4.29 3.87 1.59
C LEU A 165 5.65 4.14 0.94
N ALA A 166 5.68 4.42 -0.36
CA ALA A 166 6.89 4.76 -1.08
C ALA A 166 7.43 6.16 -0.73
N SER A 167 6.61 7.05 -0.20
CA SER A 167 7.04 8.38 0.25
C SER A 167 7.72 8.38 1.62
N LEU A 168 7.53 7.33 2.43
CA LEU A 168 8.10 7.24 3.77
C LEU A 168 9.63 7.23 3.73
N ARG A 169 10.26 8.10 4.52
CA ARG A 169 11.71 8.24 4.62
C ARG A 169 12.13 8.34 6.08
N HIS A 170 12.62 7.24 6.60
CA HIS A 170 13.19 7.18 7.93
C HIS A 170 14.29 6.12 7.98
N ARG A 171 15.35 6.33 8.80
CA ARG A 171 16.50 5.41 8.88
C ARG A 171 16.10 3.99 9.31
N HIS A 172 15.06 3.87 10.13
CA HIS A 172 14.55 2.59 10.63
C HIS A 172 13.33 2.09 9.86
N LEU A 173 13.09 2.59 8.65
CA LEU A 173 12.10 2.05 7.72
C LEU A 173 12.78 1.54 6.45
N ARG A 174 12.29 0.41 5.95
CA ARG A 174 12.71 -0.13 4.66
C ARG A 174 11.92 0.55 3.55
N SER A 175 12.60 1.37 2.74
CA SER A 175 11.94 2.13 1.68
C SER A 175 11.50 1.24 0.52
N LEU A 176 10.26 1.41 0.08
CA LEU A 176 9.77 0.85 -1.18
C LEU A 176 10.40 1.65 -2.34
N ARG A 177 11.16 0.97 -3.20
CA ARG A 177 11.89 1.59 -4.33
C ARG A 177 11.06 1.64 -5.59
N ALA A 178 10.31 0.57 -5.84
CA ALA A 178 9.46 0.44 -7.01
C ALA A 178 8.41 -0.63 -6.76
N TYR A 179 7.37 -0.63 -7.59
CA TYR A 179 6.51 -1.79 -7.72
C TYR A 179 6.25 -2.10 -9.20
N VAL A 180 6.06 -3.38 -9.48
CA VAL A 180 5.65 -3.87 -10.78
C VAL A 180 4.32 -4.58 -10.62
N ARG A 181 3.36 -4.21 -11.46
CA ARG A 181 2.12 -4.94 -11.57
C ARG A 181 2.13 -5.78 -12.83
N GLU A 182 1.94 -7.06 -12.64
CA GLU A 182 1.58 -7.99 -13.70
C GLU A 182 0.06 -8.19 -13.75
N SER A 183 -0.43 -9.08 -14.62
CA SER A 183 -1.87 -9.30 -14.79
C SER A 183 -2.56 -9.73 -13.49
N ASP A 184 -1.88 -10.54 -12.70
CA ASP A 184 -2.37 -11.30 -11.56
C ASP A 184 -1.58 -11.11 -10.27
N ARG A 185 -0.39 -10.49 -10.31
CA ARG A 185 0.51 -10.34 -9.16
C ARG A 185 1.14 -8.96 -9.06
N PHE A 186 1.62 -8.62 -7.86
CA PHE A 186 2.43 -7.44 -7.58
C PHE A 186 3.82 -7.85 -7.11
N SER A 187 4.83 -7.19 -7.65
CA SER A 187 6.21 -7.32 -7.21
C SER A 187 6.65 -6.00 -6.58
N LEU A 188 6.97 -6.03 -5.29
CA LEU A 188 7.45 -4.88 -4.52
C LEU A 188 8.98 -4.96 -4.42
N VAL A 189 9.67 -3.88 -4.77
CA VAL A 189 11.13 -3.82 -4.84
C VAL A 189 11.68 -2.99 -3.69
N TYR A 190 12.60 -3.58 -2.95
CA TYR A 190 13.25 -2.99 -1.77
C TYR A 190 14.76 -3.12 -1.86
N ASP A 191 15.49 -2.34 -1.04
CA ASP A 191 16.91 -2.58 -0.82
C ASP A 191 17.13 -3.97 -0.21
N TYR A 192 18.19 -4.65 -0.68
CA TYR A 192 18.59 -5.93 -0.10
C TYR A 192 19.25 -5.72 1.26
N MET A 193 18.85 -6.50 2.25
CA MET A 193 19.42 -6.51 3.60
C MET A 193 20.22 -7.79 3.79
N PRO A 194 21.57 -7.71 3.95
CA PRO A 194 22.44 -8.87 3.90
C PRO A 194 22.29 -9.81 5.09
N ILE A 195 21.97 -9.30 6.28
CA ILE A 195 21.77 -10.12 7.49
C ILE A 195 20.41 -10.84 7.43
N GLY A 196 19.45 -10.34 6.64
CA GLY A 196 18.10 -10.88 6.60
C GLY A 196 17.20 -10.24 7.65
N SER A 197 16.26 -11.00 8.19
CA SER A 197 15.34 -10.53 9.23
C SER A 197 15.89 -10.77 10.64
N LEU A 198 15.34 -10.05 11.62
CA LEU A 198 15.57 -10.32 13.03
C LEU A 198 15.14 -11.76 13.40
N GLY A 199 14.10 -12.28 12.73
CA GLY A 199 13.71 -13.69 12.89
C GLY A 199 14.83 -14.66 12.49
N ASP A 200 15.49 -14.39 11.35
CA ASP A 200 16.64 -15.20 10.89
C ASP A 200 17.82 -15.09 11.86
N ALA A 201 18.15 -13.87 12.29
CA ALA A 201 19.23 -13.61 13.24
C ALA A 201 18.99 -14.31 14.60
N MET A 202 17.78 -14.19 15.17
CA MET A 202 17.43 -14.85 16.45
C MET A 202 17.38 -16.38 16.31
N ASN A 203 17.02 -16.90 15.14
CA ASN A 203 17.14 -18.32 14.86
C ASN A 203 18.62 -18.76 14.83
N GLY A 204 19.49 -17.95 14.23
CA GLY A 204 20.95 -18.16 14.26
C GLY A 204 21.51 -18.17 15.69
N VAL A 205 21.02 -17.30 16.57
CA VAL A 205 21.38 -17.30 18.01
C VAL A 205 20.94 -18.62 18.67
N ARG A 206 19.71 -19.03 18.46
CA ARG A 206 19.16 -20.25 19.05
C ARG A 206 19.88 -21.54 18.59
N THR A 207 20.38 -21.54 17.35
CA THR A 207 21.16 -22.65 16.80
C THR A 207 22.65 -22.53 17.05
N SER A 208 23.08 -21.56 17.86
CA SER A 208 24.50 -21.29 18.22
C SER A 208 25.41 -20.96 17.04
N HIS A 209 24.84 -20.52 15.91
CA HIS A 209 25.58 -20.05 14.73
C HIS A 209 25.90 -18.56 14.78
N LEU A 210 25.20 -17.80 15.61
CA LEU A 210 25.34 -16.37 15.75
C LEU A 210 25.30 -15.99 17.23
N GLN A 211 26.11 -15.01 17.63
CA GLN A 211 26.00 -14.37 18.94
C GLN A 211 25.52 -12.93 18.73
N LEU A 212 24.38 -12.60 19.34
CA LEU A 212 23.89 -11.23 19.44
C LEU A 212 23.97 -10.82 20.91
N ARG A 213 24.97 -10.01 21.23
CA ARG A 213 25.15 -9.44 22.57
C ARG A 213 24.03 -8.48 22.90
N TRP A 214 23.91 -8.13 24.19
CA TRP A 214 22.87 -7.25 24.69
C TRP A 214 22.86 -5.87 24.01
N ASP A 215 24.01 -5.25 23.85
CA ASP A 215 24.14 -3.95 23.18
C ASP A 215 23.54 -3.93 21.75
N VAL A 216 23.71 -4.99 20.99
CA VAL A 216 23.11 -5.15 19.67
C VAL A 216 21.59 -5.36 19.77
N ARG A 217 21.14 -6.19 20.72
CA ARG A 217 19.69 -6.44 20.92
C ARG A 217 18.96 -5.19 21.37
N LEU A 218 19.54 -4.40 22.28
CA LEU A 218 18.98 -3.13 22.74
C LEU A 218 18.95 -2.12 21.58
N ARG A 219 20.00 -2.00 20.80
CA ARG A 219 20.04 -1.14 19.59
C ARG A 219 18.96 -1.51 18.60
N VAL A 220 18.74 -2.80 18.37
CA VAL A 220 17.62 -3.28 17.54
C VAL A 220 16.28 -2.84 18.13
N ALA A 221 16.03 -3.03 19.43
CA ALA A 221 14.80 -2.61 20.08
C ALA A 221 14.55 -1.09 19.95
N VAL A 222 15.60 -0.29 20.22
CA VAL A 222 15.55 1.18 20.08
C VAL A 222 15.25 1.61 18.65
N GLY A 223 15.86 0.96 17.67
CA GLY A 223 15.60 1.29 16.27
C GLY A 223 14.19 0.91 15.82
N VAL A 224 13.67 -0.23 16.28
CA VAL A 224 12.27 -0.65 16.01
C VAL A 224 11.29 0.37 16.56
N ILE A 225 11.46 0.79 17.84
CA ILE A 225 10.53 1.74 18.44
C ILE A 225 10.63 3.14 17.83
N LYS A 226 11.82 3.60 17.40
CA LYS A 226 11.99 4.84 16.64
C LYS A 226 11.31 4.78 15.28
N GLY A 227 11.31 3.63 14.62
CA GLY A 227 10.55 3.40 13.41
C GLY A 227 9.03 3.50 13.63
N LEU A 228 8.51 2.93 14.72
CA LEU A 228 7.11 3.07 15.11
C LEU A 228 6.75 4.51 15.51
N GLN A 229 7.60 5.19 16.25
CA GLN A 229 7.40 6.60 16.60
C GLN A 229 7.21 7.46 15.35
N TYR A 230 8.06 7.28 14.34
CA TYR A 230 7.92 7.99 13.06
C TYR A 230 6.56 7.70 12.38
N LEU A 231 6.13 6.44 12.34
CA LEU A 231 4.85 6.04 11.75
C LEU A 231 3.66 6.62 12.52
N HIS A 232 3.74 6.61 13.86
CA HIS A 232 2.62 6.98 14.72
C HIS A 232 2.48 8.49 14.90
N PHE A 233 3.58 9.26 14.94
CA PHE A 233 3.56 10.67 15.32
C PHE A 233 4.04 11.62 14.22
N THR A 234 4.90 11.17 13.31
CA THR A 234 5.44 12.05 12.27
C THR A 234 4.64 11.98 10.97
N CYS A 235 4.01 10.82 10.70
CA CYS A 235 3.19 10.66 9.51
C CYS A 235 1.81 11.30 9.69
N ASP A 236 1.36 12.04 8.67
CA ASP A 236 0.01 12.59 8.59
C ASP A 236 -0.63 12.17 7.25
N PRO A 237 -1.69 11.36 7.27
CA PRO A 237 -2.30 10.72 8.45
C PRO A 237 -1.37 9.68 9.10
N GLN A 238 -1.60 9.42 10.39
CA GLN A 238 -0.94 8.36 11.16
C GLN A 238 -0.96 7.02 10.39
N ILE A 239 0.18 6.34 10.39
CA ILE A 239 0.34 5.03 9.76
C ILE A 239 0.57 3.99 10.86
N LEU A 240 -0.20 2.89 10.82
CA LEU A 240 0.01 1.74 11.68
C LEU A 240 0.79 0.67 10.91
N HIS A 241 1.63 -0.10 11.62
CA HIS A 241 2.39 -1.18 10.99
C HIS A 241 1.50 -2.37 10.61
N TYR A 242 0.55 -2.70 11.45
CA TYR A 242 -0.43 -3.80 11.30
C TYR A 242 0.12 -5.23 11.36
N ASN A 243 1.40 -5.46 11.16
CA ASN A 243 1.99 -6.81 11.12
C ASN A 243 3.44 -6.80 11.62
N LEU A 244 3.65 -6.19 12.78
CA LEU A 244 4.97 -6.12 13.40
C LEU A 244 5.34 -7.48 14.02
N LYS A 245 6.45 -8.05 13.55
CA LYS A 245 7.02 -9.33 14.02
C LYS A 245 8.49 -9.43 13.60
N PRO A 246 9.30 -10.31 14.19
CA PRO A 246 10.73 -10.39 13.88
C PRO A 246 11.06 -10.59 12.41
N THR A 247 10.23 -11.30 11.64
CA THR A 247 10.45 -11.51 10.20
C THR A 247 10.19 -10.24 9.35
N ASN A 248 9.58 -9.21 9.92
CA ASN A 248 9.34 -7.90 9.28
C ASN A 248 10.26 -6.81 9.84
N VAL A 249 11.23 -7.16 10.67
CA VAL A 249 12.34 -6.30 11.09
C VAL A 249 13.58 -6.76 10.35
N MET A 250 14.00 -6.03 9.33
CA MET A 250 15.18 -6.34 8.53
C MET A 250 16.41 -5.72 9.16
N LEU A 251 17.53 -6.41 9.06
CA LEU A 251 18.82 -5.97 9.61
C LEU A 251 19.80 -5.67 8.47
N ASP A 252 20.44 -4.50 8.50
CA ASP A 252 21.51 -4.18 7.58
C ASP A 252 22.85 -4.78 8.05
N ALA A 253 23.96 -4.47 7.37
CA ALA A 253 25.26 -5.06 7.66
C ALA A 253 25.79 -4.70 9.06
N GLU A 254 25.35 -3.59 9.62
CA GLU A 254 25.70 -3.08 10.95
C GLU A 254 24.69 -3.51 12.04
N TYR A 255 23.74 -4.41 11.71
CA TYR A 255 22.61 -4.80 12.55
C TYR A 255 21.64 -3.66 12.90
N GLU A 256 21.63 -2.58 12.10
CA GLU A 256 20.61 -1.53 12.27
C GLU A 256 19.27 -2.02 11.75
N PRO A 257 18.20 -1.91 12.55
CA PRO A 257 16.89 -2.42 12.17
C PRO A 257 16.15 -1.49 11.22
N ARG A 258 15.45 -2.09 10.26
CA ARG A 258 14.54 -1.40 9.33
C ARG A 258 13.22 -2.14 9.26
N LEU A 259 12.14 -1.46 9.64
CA LEU A 259 10.79 -2.01 9.57
C LEU A 259 10.38 -2.19 8.11
N ALA A 260 9.98 -3.40 7.77
CA ALA A 260 9.48 -3.78 6.46
C ALA A 260 7.96 -4.01 6.50
N ASP A 261 7.32 -3.88 5.36
CA ASP A 261 5.88 -4.12 5.19
C ASP A 261 4.95 -3.22 6.03
N CYS A 262 5.43 -2.05 6.47
CA CYS A 262 4.64 -1.08 7.22
C CYS A 262 3.37 -0.71 6.45
N GLY A 263 2.20 -0.84 7.06
CA GLY A 263 0.91 -0.51 6.45
C GLY A 263 0.45 -1.46 5.33
N LEU A 264 1.32 -2.34 4.82
CA LEU A 264 1.02 -3.21 3.68
C LEU A 264 -0.14 -4.17 3.98
N ALA A 265 -0.29 -4.59 5.23
CA ALA A 265 -1.38 -5.46 5.67
C ALA A 265 -2.78 -4.83 5.50
N LYS A 266 -2.88 -3.51 5.44
CA LYS A 266 -4.11 -2.79 5.12
C LYS A 266 -4.58 -3.04 3.68
N LEU A 267 -3.63 -3.28 2.77
CA LEU A 267 -3.88 -3.52 1.36
C LEU A 267 -4.23 -4.97 1.05
N MET A 268 -3.97 -5.88 1.99
CA MET A 268 -4.13 -7.31 1.81
C MET A 268 -5.20 -7.85 2.76
N PRO A 269 -6.47 -7.91 2.36
CA PRO A 269 -7.57 -8.36 3.23
C PRO A 269 -7.40 -9.81 3.70
N ASN A 270 -6.70 -10.63 2.93
CA ASN A 270 -6.46 -12.04 3.24
C ASN A 270 -5.16 -12.27 4.04
N MET A 271 -4.44 -11.20 4.41
CA MET A 271 -3.33 -11.33 5.31
C MET A 271 -3.86 -11.72 6.68
N ASP A 272 -3.63 -12.97 7.05
CA ASP A 272 -4.05 -13.48 8.35
C ASP A 272 -3.29 -12.77 9.46
N ARG A 273 -3.88 -11.67 9.94
CA ARG A 273 -3.34 -10.84 11.01
C ARG A 273 -3.56 -11.51 12.36
N THR A 274 -4.59 -12.36 12.43
CA THR A 274 -5.08 -12.94 13.67
C THR A 274 -4.35 -14.21 14.07
N THR A 275 -3.71 -14.95 13.16
CA THR A 275 -2.92 -16.15 13.50
C THR A 275 -1.52 -15.84 14.03
N SER A 276 -1.08 -14.58 14.00
CA SER A 276 0.24 -14.21 14.48
C SER A 276 0.28 -14.17 16.01
N SER A 277 1.18 -14.94 16.62
CA SER A 277 1.43 -14.88 18.07
C SER A 277 1.96 -13.54 18.57
N TYR A 278 2.19 -12.57 17.66
CA TYR A 278 2.59 -11.20 17.96
C TYR A 278 1.40 -10.22 17.97
N CYS A 279 0.22 -10.68 17.60
CA CYS A 279 -0.96 -9.83 17.53
C CYS A 279 -1.55 -9.57 18.93
N ALA A 280 -1.99 -8.35 19.16
CA ALA A 280 -2.60 -7.95 20.42
C ALA A 280 -3.99 -8.60 20.63
N PRO A 281 -4.40 -8.85 21.90
CA PRO A 281 -5.67 -9.52 22.21
C PRO A 281 -6.90 -8.85 21.59
N GLU A 282 -6.95 -7.51 21.58
CA GLU A 282 -8.07 -6.75 21.02
C GLU A 282 -8.25 -6.94 19.52
N CYS A 283 -7.19 -7.32 18.80
CA CYS A 283 -7.27 -7.59 17.38
C CYS A 283 -8.08 -8.86 17.09
N PHE A 284 -8.00 -9.86 17.98
CA PHE A 284 -8.80 -11.09 17.89
C PHE A 284 -10.24 -10.87 18.35
N GLN A 285 -10.43 -10.11 19.42
CA GLN A 285 -11.74 -9.94 20.07
C GLN A 285 -12.67 -9.05 19.26
N ASN A 286 -12.15 -7.92 18.76
CA ASN A 286 -12.97 -6.84 18.22
C ASN A 286 -12.60 -6.45 16.78
N GLY A 287 -11.56 -7.07 16.20
CA GLY A 287 -11.00 -6.66 14.91
C GLY A 287 -10.43 -5.23 14.92
N ARG A 288 -10.26 -4.62 16.09
CA ARG A 288 -9.73 -3.26 16.25
C ARG A 288 -8.21 -3.30 16.28
N TYR A 289 -7.60 -2.54 15.40
CA TYR A 289 -6.17 -2.34 15.38
C TYR A 289 -5.84 -0.86 15.59
N THR A 290 -4.96 -0.56 16.53
CA THR A 290 -4.53 0.79 16.90
C THR A 290 -3.01 0.85 17.01
N ASP A 291 -2.46 2.04 17.26
CA ASP A 291 -1.05 2.22 17.62
C ASP A 291 -0.65 1.34 18.81
N LYS A 292 -1.54 1.21 19.81
CA LYS A 292 -1.33 0.35 20.98
C LYS A 292 -1.24 -1.15 20.62
N SER A 293 -1.81 -1.56 19.48
CA SER A 293 -1.63 -2.93 18.98
C SER A 293 -0.22 -3.15 18.41
N ASP A 294 0.36 -2.14 17.74
CA ASP A 294 1.77 -2.17 17.33
C ASP A 294 2.70 -2.20 18.56
N ILE A 295 2.34 -1.48 19.64
CA ILE A 295 3.12 -1.50 20.90
C ILE A 295 3.10 -2.88 21.56
N TYR A 296 1.97 -3.58 21.57
CA TYR A 296 1.92 -4.97 22.03
C TYR A 296 2.87 -5.85 21.21
N SER A 297 2.81 -5.74 19.91
CA SER A 297 3.70 -6.48 18.99
C SER A 297 5.18 -6.16 19.25
N PHE A 298 5.48 -4.89 19.55
CA PHE A 298 6.82 -4.47 19.99
C PHE A 298 7.22 -5.12 21.31
N GLY A 299 6.33 -5.16 22.30
CA GLY A 299 6.55 -5.84 23.58
C GLY A 299 6.91 -7.32 23.39
N MET A 300 6.22 -8.00 22.48
CA MET A 300 6.55 -9.39 22.09
C MET A 300 7.96 -9.50 21.46
N ILE A 301 8.34 -8.55 20.60
CA ILE A 301 9.71 -8.54 20.02
C ILE A 301 10.75 -8.30 21.10
N LEU A 302 10.51 -7.35 22.01
CA LEU A 302 11.42 -7.06 23.11
C LEU A 302 11.57 -8.30 24.02
N GLY A 303 10.45 -9.00 24.32
CA GLY A 303 10.48 -10.26 25.01
C GLY A 303 11.34 -11.33 24.30
N VAL A 304 11.23 -11.45 22.99
CA VAL A 304 12.09 -12.38 22.19
C VAL A 304 13.56 -11.99 22.30
N LEU A 305 13.88 -10.70 22.21
CA LEU A 305 15.25 -10.19 22.31
C LEU A 305 15.87 -10.47 23.71
N LEU A 306 15.07 -10.40 24.76
CA LEU A 306 15.52 -10.63 26.15
C LEU A 306 15.66 -12.12 26.46
N THR A 307 14.72 -12.94 26.00
CA THR A 307 14.60 -14.34 26.43
C THR A 307 15.21 -15.34 25.45
N GLY A 308 15.47 -14.94 24.21
CA GLY A 308 15.84 -15.83 23.12
C GLY A 308 14.71 -16.80 22.70
N ARG A 309 13.52 -16.72 23.31
CA ARG A 309 12.38 -17.61 23.06
C ARG A 309 11.33 -16.97 22.19
N TYR A 310 10.80 -17.72 21.24
CA TYR A 310 9.65 -17.27 20.44
C TYR A 310 8.33 -17.50 21.19
N PRO A 311 7.29 -16.71 20.94
CA PRO A 311 5.97 -16.89 21.57
C PRO A 311 5.33 -18.26 21.34
N THR A 312 5.78 -18.96 20.30
CA THR A 312 5.30 -20.30 19.92
C THR A 312 6.13 -21.43 20.56
N ASP A 313 7.12 -21.10 21.38
CA ASP A 313 7.98 -22.10 22.01
C ASP A 313 7.14 -23.04 22.90
N PRO A 314 7.30 -24.38 22.75
CA PRO A 314 6.59 -25.35 23.59
C PRO A 314 6.78 -25.13 25.10
N PHE A 315 7.90 -24.55 25.52
CA PHE A 315 8.19 -24.19 26.89
C PHE A 315 7.03 -23.47 27.58
N PHE A 316 6.34 -22.53 26.89
CA PHE A 316 5.23 -21.76 27.48
C PHE A 316 3.97 -22.58 27.73
N ARG A 317 3.80 -23.73 27.04
CA ARG A 317 2.67 -24.64 27.28
C ARG A 317 2.91 -25.55 28.47
N GLU A 318 4.17 -25.87 28.75
CA GLU A 318 4.60 -26.80 29.76
C GLU A 318 4.94 -26.11 31.11
N SER A 319 5.16 -24.78 31.08
CA SER A 319 5.51 -24.04 32.28
C SER A 319 4.32 -23.92 33.25
N ALA A 320 4.61 -24.00 34.56
CA ALA A 320 3.61 -23.89 35.64
C ALA A 320 2.84 -22.57 35.62
N SER A 321 3.43 -21.50 35.05
CA SER A 321 2.81 -20.18 34.89
C SER A 321 1.87 -20.06 33.69
N GLY A 322 1.79 -21.08 32.84
CA GLY A 322 0.84 -21.29 31.75
C GLY A 322 0.74 -20.20 30.67
N GLY A 323 0.76 -20.61 29.39
CA GLY A 323 0.03 -19.98 28.33
C GLY A 323 0.82 -19.10 27.33
N SER A 324 1.51 -18.00 27.69
CA SER A 324 2.16 -17.11 26.74
C SER A 324 3.44 -16.46 27.26
N LEU A 325 4.30 -16.00 26.36
CA LEU A 325 5.51 -15.25 26.69
C LEU A 325 5.18 -14.06 27.63
N GLY A 326 4.13 -13.30 27.34
CA GLY A 326 3.75 -12.14 28.15
C GLY A 326 3.27 -12.53 29.55
N GLN A 327 2.50 -13.61 29.69
CA GLN A 327 2.06 -14.12 31.00
C GLN A 327 3.22 -14.63 31.82
N TRP A 328 4.14 -15.35 31.20
CA TRP A 328 5.35 -15.87 31.86
C TRP A 328 6.25 -14.74 32.36
N LEU A 329 6.54 -13.71 31.53
CA LEU A 329 7.34 -12.55 31.94
C LEU A 329 6.68 -11.79 33.11
N ARG A 330 5.36 -11.63 33.08
CA ARG A 330 4.60 -10.98 34.15
C ARG A 330 4.69 -11.78 35.46
N HIS A 331 4.58 -13.12 35.37
CA HIS A 331 4.71 -14.01 36.52
C HIS A 331 6.08 -13.88 37.17
N LEU A 332 7.16 -14.00 36.41
CA LEU A 332 8.53 -13.87 36.91
C LEU A 332 8.80 -12.48 37.51
N GLN A 333 8.27 -11.43 36.89
CA GLN A 333 8.40 -10.09 37.46
C GLN A 333 7.67 -9.94 38.81
N GLN A 334 6.50 -10.53 38.94
CA GLN A 334 5.75 -10.51 40.21
C GLN A 334 6.41 -11.35 41.32
N ALA A 335 7.06 -12.43 40.93
CA ALA A 335 7.83 -13.29 41.85
C ALA A 335 9.18 -12.66 42.28
N GLY A 336 9.63 -11.60 41.58
CA GLY A 336 10.99 -11.06 41.81
C GLY A 336 12.11 -11.89 41.13
N GLU A 337 11.73 -12.78 40.20
CA GLU A 337 12.60 -13.75 39.51
C GLU A 337 12.81 -13.38 38.03
N ALA A 338 12.72 -12.08 37.70
CA ALA A 338 12.78 -11.60 36.31
C ALA A 338 14.12 -11.95 35.60
N ASN A 339 15.21 -12.15 36.37
CA ASN A 339 16.50 -12.61 35.85
C ASN A 339 16.44 -14.00 35.23
N GLU A 340 15.54 -14.89 35.67
CA GLU A 340 15.35 -16.22 35.10
C GLU A 340 14.80 -16.18 33.65
N ALA A 341 14.21 -15.03 33.28
CA ALA A 341 13.73 -14.82 31.91
C ALA A 341 14.86 -14.58 30.92
N LEU A 342 16.00 -14.12 31.38
CA LEU A 342 17.09 -13.65 30.51
C LEU A 342 17.77 -14.82 29.75
N ASP A 343 18.03 -14.59 28.48
CA ASP A 343 18.81 -15.49 27.65
C ASP A 343 20.25 -15.54 28.19
N LYS A 344 20.70 -16.74 28.56
CA LYS A 344 22.04 -16.93 29.10
C LYS A 344 23.14 -16.49 28.13
N SER A 345 22.88 -16.43 26.84
CA SER A 345 23.85 -16.00 25.83
C SER A 345 24.12 -14.49 25.84
N ILE A 346 23.27 -13.69 26.54
CA ILE A 346 23.46 -12.24 26.68
C ILE A 346 23.93 -11.83 28.06
N LEU A 347 23.96 -12.73 29.00
CA LEU A 347 24.48 -12.45 30.34
C LEU A 347 25.97 -12.14 30.25
N GLY A 348 26.37 -10.94 30.63
CA GLY A 348 27.73 -10.42 30.61
C GLY A 348 28.13 -9.85 31.99
N GLU A 349 28.43 -8.56 32.01
CA GLU A 349 28.75 -7.83 33.23
C GLU A 349 27.49 -7.47 34.04
N GLU A 350 27.60 -7.30 35.36
CA GLU A 350 26.48 -7.01 36.27
C GLU A 350 25.70 -5.75 35.87
N VAL A 351 26.37 -4.74 35.33
CA VAL A 351 25.72 -3.48 34.87
C VAL A 351 24.72 -3.73 33.74
N GLU A 352 25.04 -4.65 32.81
CA GLU A 352 24.13 -5.01 31.70
C GLU A 352 22.90 -5.77 32.22
N GLU A 353 22.99 -6.47 33.36
CA GLU A 353 21.87 -7.22 33.94
C GLU A 353 20.77 -6.29 34.43
N ASP A 354 21.10 -5.19 35.09
CA ASP A 354 20.13 -4.18 35.56
C ASP A 354 19.40 -3.53 34.38
N GLU A 355 20.11 -3.22 33.29
CA GLU A 355 19.49 -2.72 32.05
C GLU A 355 18.49 -3.72 31.47
N MET A 356 18.87 -5.00 31.40
CA MET A 356 18.03 -6.09 30.92
C MET A 356 16.78 -6.26 31.77
N LEU A 357 16.92 -6.22 33.12
CA LEU A 357 15.79 -6.32 34.04
C LEU A 357 14.83 -5.13 33.90
N MET A 358 15.36 -3.93 33.66
CA MET A 358 14.51 -2.78 33.36
C MET A 358 13.80 -2.98 32.00
N ALA A 359 14.47 -3.51 30.98
CA ALA A 359 13.86 -3.83 29.69
C ALA A 359 12.77 -4.91 29.83
N VAL A 360 12.91 -5.88 30.74
CA VAL A 360 11.83 -6.84 31.05
C VAL A 360 10.59 -6.12 31.58
N ARG A 361 10.75 -5.13 32.47
CA ARG A 361 9.62 -4.32 32.98
C ARG A 361 8.93 -3.56 31.84
N ILE A 362 9.70 -2.97 30.93
CA ILE A 362 9.17 -2.29 29.73
C ILE A 362 8.39 -3.28 28.86
N ALA A 363 8.94 -4.48 28.63
CA ALA A 363 8.25 -5.51 27.83
C ALA A 363 6.91 -5.89 28.47
N VAL A 364 6.88 -6.11 29.79
CA VAL A 364 5.65 -6.49 30.53
C VAL A 364 4.58 -5.41 30.42
N VAL A 365 4.92 -4.12 30.54
CA VAL A 365 3.94 -3.02 30.39
C VAL A 365 3.42 -2.94 28.94
N CYS A 366 4.28 -3.13 27.94
CA CYS A 366 3.84 -3.20 26.53
C CYS A 366 2.88 -4.36 26.28
N LEU A 367 3.00 -5.45 27.03
CA LEU A 367 2.19 -6.67 26.93
C LEU A 367 0.93 -6.65 27.83
N SER A 368 0.51 -5.48 28.33
CA SER A 368 -0.76 -5.35 29.03
C SER A 368 -1.93 -5.79 28.16
N ASP A 369 -2.90 -6.49 28.77
CA ASP A 369 -4.12 -6.91 28.09
C ASP A 369 -5.02 -5.71 27.76
N LEU A 370 -4.90 -4.63 28.53
CA LEU A 370 -5.61 -3.37 28.28
C LEU A 370 -4.75 -2.43 27.40
N PRO A 371 -5.20 -2.05 26.22
CA PRO A 371 -4.44 -1.15 25.33
C PRO A 371 -4.10 0.20 25.99
N ALA A 372 -4.98 0.70 26.85
CA ALA A 372 -4.79 1.99 27.53
C ALA A 372 -3.60 2.01 28.50
N ASP A 373 -3.23 0.85 29.06
CA ASP A 373 -2.10 0.73 30.01
C ASP A 373 -0.75 0.67 29.29
N ARG A 374 -0.75 0.39 27.99
CA ARG A 374 0.48 0.34 27.19
C ARG A 374 1.00 1.75 26.95
N PRO A 375 2.30 2.01 27.08
CA PRO A 375 2.89 3.30 26.72
C PRO A 375 2.71 3.62 25.24
N SER A 376 2.93 4.85 24.84
CA SER A 376 3.06 5.28 23.46
C SER A 376 4.45 4.95 22.90
N SER A 377 4.61 4.98 21.57
CA SER A 377 5.93 4.79 20.96
C SER A 377 6.89 5.94 21.33
N ASP A 378 6.38 7.15 21.59
CA ASP A 378 7.17 8.30 22.02
C ASP A 378 7.75 8.12 23.44
N GLU A 379 6.90 7.67 24.37
CA GLU A 379 7.33 7.32 25.74
C GLU A 379 8.37 6.19 25.73
N LEU A 380 8.16 5.16 24.91
CA LEU A 380 9.07 4.01 24.81
C LEU A 380 10.44 4.38 24.23
N VAL A 381 10.51 5.32 23.28
CA VAL A 381 11.79 5.83 22.79
C VAL A 381 12.57 6.44 23.95
N THR A 382 11.91 7.24 24.79
CA THR A 382 12.53 7.85 25.97
C THR A 382 13.00 6.78 26.97
N MET A 383 12.12 5.84 27.32
CA MET A 383 12.40 4.78 28.29
C MET A 383 13.61 3.92 27.86
N LEU A 384 13.64 3.47 26.58
CA LEU A 384 14.70 2.59 26.10
C LEU A 384 16.04 3.30 25.84
N THR A 385 16.01 4.58 25.46
CA THR A 385 17.26 5.34 25.26
C THR A 385 17.91 5.70 26.59
N GLN A 386 17.13 5.81 27.65
CA GLN A 386 17.65 6.05 28.99
C GLN A 386 18.36 4.83 29.60
N LEU A 387 18.00 3.59 29.18
CA LEU A 387 18.70 2.38 29.67
C LEU A 387 20.21 2.42 29.41
N HIS A 388 20.62 3.01 28.31
CA HIS A 388 22.04 3.09 27.90
C HIS A 388 22.82 4.24 28.57
N SER A 389 22.16 4.99 29.45
CA SER A 389 22.74 6.20 30.10
C SER A 389 23.11 5.97 31.57
N PHE A 390 22.95 4.76 32.04
CA PHE A 390 23.34 4.30 33.37
C PHE A 390 24.50 3.32 33.25
#